data_288d3615a7bbed771f1498c817277b58
#
_entry.id   288d3615a7bbed771f1498c817277b58
#
_cell.length_a   1.000
_cell.length_b   1.000
_cell.length_c   1.000
_cell.angle_alpha   90.00
_cell.angle_beta   90.00
_cell.angle_gamma   90.00
#
_symmetry.space_group_name_H-M   'P 1'
#
loop_
_entity.id
_entity.type
_entity.pdbx_description
1 polymer ?
#
loop_
_entity_poly.entity_id
_entity_poly.type
_entity_poly.pdbx_seq_one_letter_code
_entity_poly.pdbx_strand_id
1 'polypeptide(L)'
;MGKFSKGRYSLMISDRSGAAFPYREMVQEWNGAWVHNSEYEPKQPQVSPRPHGADPQALQHAKPARTEFAVTDLLENDPLETYQVGSPIVNVNLPGHGYTTGDTKRFRGPLGAGGTYGNPEGVGGITGATIAKAAGYTITVGKYVSGATDTDGPNGTGIYGTDWFYFSADTNATSVATGGGYPMSVGPVTIQK
;
A
#
# COMPACT_ATOMS: atom_id res chain seq x y z
N MET A 1 -25.26 -42.64 43.16
CA MET A 1 -24.55 -43.08 41.94
C MET A 1 -24.49 -41.91 40.99
N GLY A 2 -23.34 -41.34 40.74
CA GLY A 2 -23.21 -40.28 39.77
C GLY A 2 -23.55 -40.78 38.36
N LYS A 3 -24.46 -40.07 37.67
CA LYS A 3 -24.76 -40.36 36.27
C LYS A 3 -23.65 -39.79 35.42
N PHE A 4 -22.75 -40.64 34.95
CA PHE A 4 -21.70 -40.21 34.02
C PHE A 4 -22.33 -39.84 32.65
N SER A 5 -21.70 -38.90 31.97
CA SER A 5 -22.07 -38.52 30.61
C SER A 5 -22.07 -39.75 29.70
N LYS A 6 -23.18 -39.92 28.92
CA LYS A 6 -23.32 -41.05 28.01
C LYS A 6 -23.08 -40.67 26.53
N GLY A 7 -22.20 -39.73 26.31
CA GLY A 7 -21.90 -39.22 24.96
C GLY A 7 -23.14 -38.68 24.29
N ARG A 8 -23.54 -39.21 23.12
CA ARG A 8 -24.74 -38.75 22.36
C ARG A 8 -26.07 -38.90 23.08
N TYR A 9 -26.11 -39.64 24.20
CA TYR A 9 -27.28 -39.82 25.06
C TYR A 9 -27.18 -38.99 26.34
N SER A 10 -26.24 -38.09 26.44
CA SER A 10 -26.12 -37.16 27.56
C SER A 10 -27.29 -36.15 27.55
N LEU A 11 -27.62 -35.67 28.74
CA LEU A 11 -28.62 -34.63 28.92
C LEU A 11 -27.92 -33.28 29.04
N MET A 12 -28.54 -32.24 28.51
CA MET A 12 -28.17 -30.86 28.66
C MET A 12 -29.33 -30.08 29.28
N ILE A 13 -29.04 -29.08 30.07
CA ILE A 13 -30.06 -28.22 30.68
C ILE A 13 -30.35 -27.07 29.71
N SER A 14 -31.64 -26.84 29.45
CA SER A 14 -32.08 -25.68 28.68
C SER A 14 -31.88 -24.39 29.47
N ASP A 15 -31.28 -23.39 28.84
CA ASP A 15 -31.05 -22.06 29.43
C ASP A 15 -32.39 -21.29 29.66
N ARG A 16 -33.46 -21.72 28.99
CA ARG A 16 -34.79 -21.09 29.11
C ARG A 16 -35.64 -21.67 30.22
N SER A 17 -35.84 -22.97 30.24
CA SER A 17 -36.68 -23.63 31.20
C SER A 17 -35.98 -24.24 32.40
N GLY A 18 -34.64 -24.41 32.32
CA GLY A 18 -33.88 -25.13 33.33
C GLY A 18 -34.14 -26.65 33.35
N ALA A 19 -34.92 -27.19 32.43
CA ALA A 19 -35.19 -28.60 32.33
C ALA A 19 -34.06 -29.33 31.58
N ALA A 20 -33.87 -30.63 31.89
CA ALA A 20 -32.87 -31.46 31.26
C ALA A 20 -33.48 -32.19 30.04
N PHE A 21 -32.91 -31.93 28.87
CA PHE A 21 -33.31 -32.53 27.59
C PHE A 21 -32.15 -33.32 26.97
N PRO A 22 -32.44 -34.25 26.04
CA PRO A 22 -31.41 -34.94 25.29
C PRO A 22 -30.50 -33.91 24.52
N TYR A 23 -29.20 -34.03 24.63
CA TYR A 23 -28.24 -33.11 23.99
C TYR A 23 -28.47 -32.95 22.48
N ARG A 24 -28.97 -34.02 21.80
CA ARG A 24 -29.22 -34.03 20.36
C ARG A 24 -30.44 -33.20 19.93
N GLU A 25 -31.30 -32.83 20.86
CA GLU A 25 -32.50 -32.03 20.64
C GLU A 25 -32.34 -30.59 21.03
N MET A 26 -31.12 -30.23 21.50
CA MET A 26 -30.74 -28.86 21.85
C MET A 26 -30.28 -28.08 20.63
N VAL A 27 -30.76 -26.83 20.54
CA VAL A 27 -30.45 -25.88 19.47
C VAL A 27 -29.93 -24.59 20.08
N GLN A 28 -28.94 -23.98 19.46
CA GLN A 28 -28.46 -22.68 19.87
C GLN A 28 -29.33 -21.57 19.26
N GLU A 29 -29.83 -20.69 20.08
CA GLU A 29 -30.57 -19.50 19.65
C GLU A 29 -29.63 -18.39 19.17
N TRP A 30 -30.17 -17.37 18.54
CA TRP A 30 -29.49 -16.20 18.01
C TRP A 30 -28.75 -15.38 19.09
N ASN A 31 -29.16 -15.46 20.35
CA ASN A 31 -28.55 -14.82 21.52
C ASN A 31 -27.42 -15.64 22.15
N GLY A 32 -27.16 -16.84 21.64
CA GLY A 32 -26.17 -17.78 22.13
C GLY A 32 -26.69 -18.79 23.17
N ALA A 33 -27.92 -18.68 23.65
CA ALA A 33 -28.52 -19.60 24.60
C ALA A 33 -28.75 -20.97 23.95
N TRP A 34 -28.61 -22.05 24.74
CA TRP A 34 -28.92 -23.40 24.31
C TRP A 34 -30.29 -23.81 24.86
N VAL A 35 -31.21 -24.07 23.98
CA VAL A 35 -32.59 -24.40 24.31
C VAL A 35 -33.01 -25.69 23.63
N HIS A 36 -34.04 -26.35 24.14
CA HIS A 36 -34.65 -27.47 23.48
C HIS A 36 -35.41 -26.99 22.23
N ASN A 37 -35.46 -27.81 21.18
CA ASN A 37 -36.11 -27.46 19.92
C ASN A 37 -37.58 -27.01 20.06
N SER A 38 -38.32 -27.49 21.07
CA SER A 38 -39.69 -27.04 21.39
C SER A 38 -39.78 -25.66 22.00
N GLU A 39 -38.65 -25.12 22.51
CA GLU A 39 -38.53 -23.81 23.15
C GLU A 39 -37.83 -22.79 22.25
N TYR A 40 -37.43 -23.23 21.05
CA TYR A 40 -36.67 -22.40 20.11
C TYR A 40 -37.49 -21.23 19.58
N GLU A 41 -36.93 -20.02 19.67
CA GLU A 41 -37.53 -18.84 19.08
C GLU A 41 -36.57 -18.24 18.00
N PRO A 42 -37.08 -18.02 16.79
CA PRO A 42 -36.31 -17.35 15.75
C PRO A 42 -36.05 -15.89 16.13
N LYS A 43 -34.93 -15.34 15.66
CA LYS A 43 -34.57 -13.93 15.85
C LYS A 43 -35.68 -13.05 15.22
N GLN A 44 -36.12 -12.07 16.01
CA GLN A 44 -37.08 -11.06 15.52
C GLN A 44 -36.46 -10.25 14.38
N PRO A 45 -37.14 -10.10 13.23
CA PRO A 45 -36.61 -9.37 12.08
C PRO A 45 -36.25 -7.91 12.37
N GLN A 46 -36.92 -7.30 13.37
CA GLN A 46 -36.63 -5.92 13.76
C GLN A 46 -35.26 -5.74 14.43
N VAL A 47 -34.70 -6.80 15.00
CA VAL A 47 -33.38 -6.77 15.66
C VAL A 47 -32.24 -6.87 14.63
N SER A 48 -32.58 -7.23 13.39
CA SER A 48 -31.58 -7.24 12.31
C SER A 48 -31.65 -5.92 11.53
N PRO A 49 -30.53 -5.19 11.43
CA PRO A 49 -30.52 -3.95 10.66
C PRO A 49 -30.88 -4.25 9.20
N ARG A 50 -31.73 -3.41 8.62
CA ARG A 50 -32.03 -3.51 7.19
C ARG A 50 -30.83 -3.03 6.39
N PRO A 51 -30.35 -3.78 5.40
CA PRO A 51 -29.26 -3.33 4.56
C PRO A 51 -29.72 -2.12 3.73
N HIS A 52 -29.04 -1.01 3.89
CA HIS A 52 -29.18 0.16 3.05
C HIS A 52 -28.03 0.19 2.04
N GLY A 53 -28.33 0.35 0.73
CA GLY A 53 -27.30 0.34 -0.30
C GLY A 53 -26.24 1.43 -0.19
N ALA A 54 -26.51 2.48 0.61
CA ALA A 54 -25.59 3.59 0.87
C ALA A 54 -24.92 3.53 2.26
N ASP A 55 -25.28 2.57 3.11
CA ASP A 55 -24.73 2.45 4.46
C ASP A 55 -23.90 1.18 4.59
N PRO A 56 -22.54 1.29 4.61
CA PRO A 56 -21.67 0.13 4.77
C PRO A 56 -21.82 -0.54 6.15
N GLN A 57 -22.37 0.14 7.14
CA GLN A 57 -22.64 -0.45 8.46
C GLN A 57 -23.82 -1.42 8.46
N ALA A 58 -24.67 -1.38 7.45
CA ALA A 58 -25.77 -2.33 7.27
C ALA A 58 -25.31 -3.74 6.87
N LEU A 59 -24.06 -3.90 6.49
CA LEU A 59 -23.48 -5.19 6.15
C LEU A 59 -22.88 -5.84 7.40
N GLN A 60 -23.35 -7.03 7.75
CA GLN A 60 -22.86 -7.79 8.92
C GLN A 60 -21.36 -8.10 8.85
N HIS A 61 -20.80 -8.19 7.66
CA HIS A 61 -19.37 -8.45 7.40
C HIS A 61 -18.85 -7.51 6.31
N ALA A 62 -19.06 -6.19 6.50
CA ALA A 62 -18.53 -5.20 5.59
C ALA A 62 -16.99 -5.28 5.57
N LYS A 63 -16.46 -5.58 4.40
CA LYS A 63 -15.03 -5.42 4.12
C LYS A 63 -14.89 -4.21 3.23
N PRO A 64 -14.28 -3.11 3.70
CA PRO A 64 -13.98 -1.99 2.84
C PRO A 64 -13.08 -2.48 1.68
N ALA A 65 -13.25 -1.88 0.51
CA ALA A 65 -12.32 -2.11 -0.57
C ALA A 65 -10.91 -1.84 -0.05
N ARG A 66 -10.01 -2.80 -0.21
CA ARG A 66 -8.63 -2.62 0.17
C ARG A 66 -8.03 -1.57 -0.76
N THR A 67 -7.89 -0.36 -0.28
CA THR A 67 -7.07 0.65 -0.93
C THR A 67 -5.62 0.27 -0.69
N GLU A 68 -5.03 -0.42 -1.65
CA GLU A 68 -3.58 -0.51 -1.68
C GLU A 68 -3.09 0.89 -2.03
N PHE A 69 -2.35 1.48 -1.11
CA PHE A 69 -1.61 2.69 -1.43
C PHE A 69 -0.69 2.33 -2.60
N ALA A 70 -0.72 3.15 -3.63
CA ALA A 70 0.27 3.01 -4.69
C ALA A 70 1.65 3.06 -4.03
N VAL A 71 2.47 2.06 -4.33
CA VAL A 71 3.83 1.97 -3.82
C VAL A 71 4.63 3.06 -4.52
N THR A 72 4.60 4.26 -3.96
CA THR A 72 5.44 5.38 -4.33
C THR A 72 6.38 5.65 -3.17
N ASP A 73 7.67 5.67 -3.47
CA ASP A 73 8.68 6.01 -2.49
C ASP A 73 8.82 7.52 -2.42
N LEU A 74 8.76 8.06 -1.21
CA LEU A 74 9.00 9.47 -0.96
C LEU A 74 10.51 9.72 -0.99
N LEU A 75 10.92 10.70 -1.79
CA LEU A 75 12.31 11.12 -1.87
C LEU A 75 12.62 12.15 -0.77
N GLU A 76 13.89 12.22 -0.39
CA GLU A 76 14.38 13.26 0.50
C GLU A 76 14.34 14.64 -0.16
N ASN A 77 14.71 15.69 0.57
CA ASN A 77 14.79 17.03 0.00
C ASN A 77 15.96 17.10 -0.99
N ASP A 78 15.69 17.68 -2.18
CA ASP A 78 16.67 17.84 -3.26
C ASP A 78 17.41 16.55 -3.68
N PRO A 79 16.70 15.47 -3.99
CA PRO A 79 17.29 14.16 -4.24
C PRO A 79 17.95 14.02 -5.60
N LEU A 80 17.74 14.98 -6.50
CA LEU A 80 18.23 14.95 -7.87
C LEU A 80 19.57 15.65 -7.98
N GLU A 81 20.49 15.09 -8.77
CA GLU A 81 21.79 15.66 -9.08
C GLU A 81 22.04 15.54 -10.59
N THR A 82 22.29 16.66 -11.28
CA THR A 82 22.68 16.62 -12.68
C THR A 82 24.16 16.25 -12.81
N TYR A 83 24.47 15.32 -13.74
CA TYR A 83 25.83 14.82 -13.93
C TYR A 83 26.80 15.91 -14.41
N GLN A 84 26.49 16.55 -15.52
CA GLN A 84 27.31 17.64 -16.10
C GLN A 84 26.48 18.52 -17.03
N VAL A 85 27.00 19.70 -17.33
CA VAL A 85 26.41 20.61 -18.32
C VAL A 85 26.40 19.95 -19.70
N GLY A 86 25.25 20.05 -20.39
CA GLY A 86 25.05 19.42 -21.70
C GLY A 86 24.66 17.94 -21.66
N SER A 87 24.62 17.32 -20.47
CA SER A 87 24.19 15.93 -20.30
C SER A 87 22.72 15.84 -19.90
N PRO A 88 21.96 14.87 -20.42
CA PRO A 88 20.61 14.60 -19.97
C PRO A 88 20.55 13.73 -18.70
N ILE A 89 21.67 13.28 -18.17
CA ILE A 89 21.73 12.34 -17.07
C ILE A 89 21.47 13.02 -15.73
N VAL A 90 20.51 12.47 -15.00
CA VAL A 90 20.12 12.90 -13.66
C VAL A 90 20.28 11.72 -12.72
N ASN A 91 21.16 11.85 -11.75
CA ASN A 91 21.30 10.92 -10.63
C ASN A 91 20.22 11.19 -9.57
N VAL A 92 19.73 10.15 -8.94
CA VAL A 92 18.71 10.21 -7.90
C VAL A 92 19.20 9.47 -6.67
N ASN A 93 19.15 10.14 -5.54
CA ASN A 93 19.45 9.54 -4.25
C ASN A 93 18.15 9.03 -3.59
N LEU A 94 18.08 7.74 -3.34
CA LEU A 94 16.99 7.08 -2.61
C LEU A 94 17.54 5.85 -1.89
N PRO A 95 17.94 5.98 -0.63
CA PRO A 95 18.52 4.88 0.13
C PRO A 95 17.60 3.68 0.22
N GLY A 96 18.13 2.50 -0.07
CA GLY A 96 17.40 1.24 0.05
C GLY A 96 16.27 1.05 -0.96
N HIS A 97 16.33 1.65 -2.14
CA HIS A 97 15.23 1.70 -3.11
C HIS A 97 14.76 0.33 -3.66
N GLY A 98 15.59 -0.71 -3.64
CA GLY A 98 15.23 -2.05 -4.11
C GLY A 98 14.83 -2.15 -5.59
N TYR A 99 15.15 -1.14 -6.42
CA TYR A 99 14.85 -1.13 -7.85
C TYR A 99 15.85 -1.96 -8.65
N THR A 100 15.48 -2.32 -9.86
CA THR A 100 16.33 -3.03 -10.81
C THR A 100 16.57 -2.20 -12.06
N THR A 101 17.76 -2.34 -12.65
CA THR A 101 18.06 -1.69 -13.94
C THR A 101 17.08 -2.16 -15.02
N GLY A 102 16.49 -1.22 -15.73
CA GLY A 102 15.45 -1.46 -16.73
C GLY A 102 14.03 -1.18 -16.22
N ASP A 103 13.83 -0.99 -14.94
CA ASP A 103 12.52 -0.57 -14.41
C ASP A 103 12.11 0.78 -15.00
N THR A 104 10.80 0.94 -15.25
CA THR A 104 10.24 2.24 -15.63
C THR A 104 9.56 2.89 -14.44
N LYS A 105 10.08 4.04 -14.04
CA LYS A 105 9.60 4.81 -12.89
C LYS A 105 9.14 6.19 -13.31
N ARG A 106 8.13 6.71 -12.61
CA ARG A 106 7.60 8.05 -12.80
C ARG A 106 7.80 8.88 -11.56
N PHE A 107 8.31 10.10 -11.76
CA PHE A 107 8.45 11.10 -10.71
C PHE A 107 7.17 11.94 -10.59
N ARG A 108 6.85 12.34 -9.38
CA ARG A 108 5.68 13.15 -9.06
C ARG A 108 6.05 14.17 -8.00
N GLY A 109 5.58 15.40 -8.18
CA GLY A 109 5.68 16.45 -7.17
C GLY A 109 4.59 16.34 -6.10
N PRO A 110 4.36 17.40 -5.34
CA PRO A 110 3.39 17.43 -4.27
C PRO A 110 1.98 17.10 -4.75
N LEU A 111 1.24 16.41 -3.89
CA LEU A 111 -0.18 16.12 -4.13
C LEU A 111 -0.99 17.41 -3.94
N GLY A 112 -1.62 17.87 -5.02
CA GLY A 112 -2.48 19.05 -5.00
C GLY A 112 -3.90 18.77 -4.52
N ALA A 113 -4.67 19.82 -4.34
CA ALA A 113 -6.09 19.73 -4.06
C ALA A 113 -6.81 18.96 -5.18
N GLY A 114 -7.65 17.98 -4.82
CA GLY A 114 -8.33 17.12 -5.79
C GLY A 114 -7.59 15.83 -6.16
N GLY A 115 -6.49 15.51 -5.49
CA GLY A 115 -5.79 14.23 -5.66
C GLY A 115 -4.93 14.11 -6.91
N THR A 116 -4.58 15.23 -7.53
CA THR A 116 -3.67 15.25 -8.68
C THR A 116 -2.26 15.62 -8.23
N TYR A 117 -1.28 14.84 -8.66
CA TYR A 117 0.13 15.15 -8.40
C TYR A 117 0.60 16.30 -9.29
N GLY A 118 1.25 17.28 -8.67
CA GLY A 118 1.94 18.36 -9.36
C GLY A 118 3.28 17.93 -9.95
N ASN A 119 4.00 18.87 -10.54
CA ASN A 119 5.36 18.66 -10.98
C ASN A 119 6.32 18.89 -9.79
N PRO A 120 7.41 18.13 -9.66
CA PRO A 120 8.49 18.46 -8.74
C PRO A 120 9.19 19.76 -9.15
N GLU A 121 10.08 20.25 -8.33
CA GLU A 121 10.98 21.32 -8.73
C GLU A 121 11.98 20.81 -9.78
N GLY A 122 12.49 21.73 -10.59
CA GLY A 122 13.50 21.41 -11.58
C GLY A 122 14.90 21.25 -10.98
N VAL A 123 15.83 20.75 -11.77
CA VAL A 123 17.22 20.62 -11.39
C VAL A 123 18.14 20.98 -12.55
N GLY A 124 19.13 21.81 -12.32
CA GLY A 124 20.15 22.14 -13.31
C GLY A 124 19.65 22.65 -14.66
N GLY A 125 18.50 23.34 -14.71
CA GLY A 125 17.85 23.80 -15.93
C GLY A 125 16.88 22.78 -16.56
N ILE A 126 16.80 21.55 -16.07
CA ILE A 126 15.77 20.58 -16.43
C ILE A 126 14.50 20.92 -15.65
N THR A 127 13.40 21.14 -16.33
CA THR A 127 12.14 21.57 -15.68
C THR A 127 11.46 20.44 -14.95
N GLY A 128 10.71 20.75 -13.88
CA GLY A 128 9.91 19.76 -13.17
C GLY A 128 8.89 19.04 -14.03
N ALA A 129 8.33 19.70 -15.05
CA ALA A 129 7.43 19.08 -16.01
C ALA A 129 8.13 17.98 -16.85
N THR A 130 9.39 18.21 -17.23
CA THR A 130 10.22 17.18 -17.89
C THR A 130 10.44 16.00 -16.97
N ILE A 131 10.82 16.25 -15.72
CA ILE A 131 11.05 15.21 -14.71
C ILE A 131 9.79 14.40 -14.44
N ALA A 132 8.61 15.04 -14.36
CA ALA A 132 7.32 14.41 -14.10
C ALA A 132 6.67 13.74 -15.34
N LYS A 133 7.45 13.42 -16.37
CA LYS A 133 6.99 12.78 -17.62
C LYS A 133 5.99 11.66 -17.35
N ALA A 134 4.84 11.73 -18.02
CA ALA A 134 3.73 10.79 -17.79
C ALA A 134 4.10 9.33 -18.11
N ALA A 135 4.91 9.11 -19.15
CA ALA A 135 5.39 7.78 -19.54
C ALA A 135 6.48 7.23 -18.58
N GLY A 136 6.98 8.06 -17.67
CA GLY A 136 8.11 7.70 -16.82
C GLY A 136 9.45 7.65 -17.55
N TYR A 137 10.48 7.23 -16.83
CA TYR A 137 11.84 7.03 -17.34
C TYR A 137 12.31 5.63 -17.02
N THR A 138 13.02 5.02 -17.94
CA THR A 138 13.77 3.79 -17.65
C THR A 138 14.98 4.16 -16.80
N ILE A 139 15.15 3.46 -15.69
CA ILE A 139 16.22 3.74 -14.73
C ILE A 139 17.36 2.73 -14.85
N THR A 140 18.54 3.17 -14.47
CA THR A 140 19.71 2.31 -14.28
C THR A 140 20.17 2.45 -12.84
N VAL A 141 20.36 1.33 -12.15
CA VAL A 141 20.80 1.28 -10.76
C VAL A 141 22.27 1.64 -10.68
N GLY A 142 22.64 2.45 -9.70
CA GLY A 142 23.97 3.01 -9.50
C GLY A 142 24.00 4.51 -9.75
N LYS A 143 25.14 5.14 -9.42
CA LYS A 143 25.40 6.56 -9.70
C LYS A 143 26.18 6.70 -11.00
N TYR A 144 25.79 7.61 -11.88
CA TYR A 144 26.56 7.91 -13.07
C TYR A 144 27.69 8.89 -12.73
N VAL A 145 28.93 8.41 -12.83
CA VAL A 145 30.15 9.15 -12.46
C VAL A 145 31.19 9.00 -13.56
N SER A 146 31.83 10.12 -13.94
CA SER A 146 32.93 10.10 -14.94
C SER A 146 32.63 9.38 -16.25
N GLY A 147 31.37 9.44 -16.73
CA GLY A 147 30.97 8.81 -17.99
C GLY A 147 30.64 7.32 -17.91
N ALA A 148 30.57 6.76 -16.70
CA ALA A 148 30.23 5.35 -16.46
C ALA A 148 29.26 5.19 -15.30
N THR A 149 28.60 4.04 -15.23
CA THR A 149 27.78 3.65 -14.06
C THR A 149 28.69 3.11 -12.97
N ASP A 150 28.59 3.67 -11.78
CA ASP A 150 29.25 3.19 -10.58
C ASP A 150 28.20 2.58 -9.63
N THR A 151 28.37 1.34 -9.27
CA THR A 151 27.51 0.62 -8.31
C THR A 151 28.18 0.42 -6.97
N ASP A 152 29.51 0.53 -6.94
CA ASP A 152 30.30 0.21 -5.76
C ASP A 152 30.43 1.41 -4.80
N GLY A 153 30.39 2.62 -5.34
CA GLY A 153 30.54 3.82 -4.55
C GLY A 153 31.97 4.04 -4.06
N PRO A 154 32.17 5.08 -3.24
CA PRO A 154 33.49 5.37 -2.68
C PRO A 154 34.03 4.18 -1.88
N ASN A 155 35.23 3.74 -2.21
CA ASN A 155 35.92 2.63 -1.54
C ASN A 155 35.24 1.24 -1.68
N GLY A 156 34.43 0.99 -2.71
CA GLY A 156 33.82 -0.31 -2.94
C GLY A 156 32.78 -0.71 -1.89
N THR A 157 32.03 0.24 -1.37
CA THR A 157 31.02 0.01 -0.32
C THR A 157 29.72 -0.57 -0.84
N GLY A 158 29.52 -0.61 -2.16
CA GLY A 158 28.27 -1.04 -2.79
C GLY A 158 27.08 -0.10 -2.63
N ILE A 159 27.27 1.05 -1.97
CA ILE A 159 26.20 1.99 -1.63
C ILE A 159 25.53 2.63 -2.85
N TYR A 160 26.26 2.81 -3.95
CA TYR A 160 25.65 3.38 -5.14
C TYR A 160 24.66 2.40 -5.81
N GLY A 161 24.87 1.10 -5.66
CA GLY A 161 23.93 0.09 -6.13
C GLY A 161 22.67 -0.03 -5.29
N THR A 162 22.72 0.35 -4.01
CA THR A 162 21.57 0.28 -3.09
C THR A 162 20.84 1.61 -2.94
N ASP A 163 21.55 2.72 -3.07
CA ASP A 163 21.07 4.04 -2.66
C ASP A 163 20.92 5.02 -3.82
N TRP A 164 21.44 4.67 -4.99
CA TRP A 164 21.42 5.54 -6.16
C TRP A 164 20.90 4.85 -7.40
N PHE A 165 20.21 5.58 -8.22
CA PHE A 165 19.89 5.23 -9.60
C PHE A 165 19.93 6.50 -10.45
N TYR A 166 19.96 6.36 -11.77
CA TYR A 166 19.89 7.50 -12.68
C TYR A 166 18.94 7.22 -13.83
N PHE A 167 18.54 8.30 -14.49
CA PHE A 167 17.76 8.26 -15.72
C PHE A 167 18.28 9.31 -16.71
N SER A 168 17.91 9.14 -17.99
CA SER A 168 18.20 10.13 -19.03
C SER A 168 16.94 10.98 -19.26
N ALA A 169 17.02 12.26 -18.93
CA ALA A 169 15.95 13.22 -19.17
C ALA A 169 15.79 13.53 -20.67
N ASP A 170 14.65 14.10 -21.07
CA ASP A 170 14.39 14.49 -22.47
C ASP A 170 15.11 15.81 -22.84
N THR A 171 15.68 16.51 -21.86
CA THR A 171 16.43 17.77 -22.03
C THR A 171 17.77 17.72 -21.31
N ASN A 172 18.74 18.44 -21.84
CA ASN A 172 20.06 18.51 -21.26
C ASN A 172 20.13 19.52 -20.11
N ALA A 173 20.95 19.23 -19.12
CA ALA A 173 21.25 20.13 -18.03
C ALA A 173 22.05 21.35 -18.53
N THR A 174 21.69 22.53 -18.02
CA THR A 174 22.41 23.77 -18.27
C THR A 174 23.41 24.13 -17.17
N SER A 175 23.28 23.48 -16.01
CA SER A 175 24.21 23.60 -14.89
C SER A 175 24.31 22.30 -14.13
N VAL A 176 25.43 22.09 -13.42
CA VAL A 176 25.54 21.03 -12.41
C VAL A 176 24.92 21.56 -11.13
N ALA A 177 23.89 20.88 -10.65
CA ALA A 177 23.13 21.28 -9.47
C ALA A 177 22.46 20.09 -8.81
N THR A 178 22.15 20.22 -7.55
CA THR A 178 21.17 19.40 -6.82
C THR A 178 19.82 20.11 -6.81
N GLY A 179 18.72 19.35 -6.73
CA GLY A 179 17.38 19.91 -6.74
C GLY A 179 16.29 18.82 -6.74
N GLY A 180 15.10 19.21 -7.19
CA GLY A 180 13.93 18.36 -7.15
C GLY A 180 12.90 18.79 -6.11
N GLY A 181 13.37 19.48 -5.07
CA GLY A 181 12.56 20.03 -3.97
C GLY A 181 11.90 18.95 -3.11
N TYR A 182 10.93 19.37 -2.30
CA TYR A 182 10.15 18.52 -1.42
C TYR A 182 8.71 19.01 -1.34
N PRO A 183 7.69 18.12 -1.28
CA PRO A 183 7.79 16.65 -1.40
C PRO A 183 7.87 16.18 -2.86
N MET A 184 8.72 15.22 -3.11
CA MET A 184 8.83 14.52 -4.39
C MET A 184 8.73 13.02 -4.16
N SER A 185 8.08 12.30 -5.07
CA SER A 185 7.94 10.84 -4.98
C SER A 185 8.27 10.17 -6.32
N VAL A 186 8.72 8.94 -6.24
CA VAL A 186 8.99 8.07 -7.39
C VAL A 186 8.24 6.75 -7.25
N GLY A 187 7.74 6.22 -8.34
CA GLY A 187 6.98 4.98 -8.30
C GLY A 187 6.56 4.48 -9.68
N PRO A 188 5.65 3.52 -9.75
CA PRO A 188 5.19 2.96 -11.02
C PRO A 188 4.52 4.03 -11.89
N VAL A 189 4.57 3.83 -13.21
CA VAL A 189 3.96 4.75 -14.19
C VAL A 189 2.46 4.83 -13.97
N THR A 190 1.80 3.70 -13.80
CA THR A 190 0.36 3.62 -13.55
C THR A 190 0.12 3.30 -12.08
N ILE A 191 -0.66 4.15 -11.42
CA ILE A 191 -1.17 3.92 -10.08
C ILE A 191 -2.60 3.44 -10.26
N GLN A 192 -2.90 2.21 -9.91
CA GLN A 192 -4.27 1.73 -9.85
C GLN A 192 -4.96 2.37 -8.64
N LYS A 193 -6.11 2.99 -8.91
CA LYS A 193 -7.00 3.52 -7.87
C LYS A 193 -7.93 2.42 -7.39
#